data_6585b50e68dcfb41c45a42b46cb35441
#
_entry.id   6585b50e68dcfb41c45a42b46cb35441
#
_cell.length_a   1.000
_cell.length_b   1.000
_cell.length_c   1.000
_cell.angle_alpha   90.00
_cell.angle_beta   90.00
_cell.angle_gamma   90.00
#
_symmetry.space_group_name_H-M   'P 1'
#
loop_
_entity.id
_entity.type
_entity.pdbx_description
1 polymer ?
#
loop_
_entity_poly.entity_id
_entity_poly.type
_entity_poly.pdbx_seq_one_letter_code
_entity_poly.pdbx_strand_id
1 'polypeptide(L)'
;MCKASYATVMKRAIYAPNRLKHRRNVQEFRGIYMPYWLCDVDQKGKTAVRATDSYSSGVDTVSHTYNVRCFADNHYENITMDASSLFPDDLSSKVAPFDSADMKPFSMGYLSGFYADLPDVDYGVYRDKIAQVTGDMAYDVMMSKIKHHLCTYDAIGEPEEPLSETMDIKITGAKTGLFPVWLLSYKNGKRIAYAAVNGSTGKVAADIPL
;
A
#
# COMPACT_ATOMS: atom_id res chain seq x y z
N MET A 1 19.07 3.87 -13.53
CA MET A 1 18.69 3.95 -12.11
C MET A 1 18.18 2.60 -11.59
N CYS A 2 17.19 1.95 -12.18
CA CYS A 2 16.56 0.72 -11.67
C CYS A 2 17.52 -0.46 -11.42
N LYS A 3 18.49 -0.73 -12.31
CA LYS A 3 19.49 -1.80 -12.10
C LYS A 3 20.39 -1.57 -10.87
N ALA A 4 20.67 -0.31 -10.55
CA ALA A 4 21.45 0.06 -9.37
C ALA A 4 20.64 -0.14 -8.08
N SER A 5 19.34 0.21 -8.09
CA SER A 5 18.43 0.02 -6.96
C SER A 5 18.27 -1.46 -6.62
N TYR A 6 18.03 -2.32 -7.62
CA TYR A 6 17.98 -3.77 -7.42
C TYR A 6 19.27 -4.32 -6.80
N ALA A 7 20.42 -3.97 -7.36
CA ALA A 7 21.72 -4.43 -6.86
C ALA A 7 21.97 -3.99 -5.40
N THR A 8 21.46 -2.81 -5.01
CA THR A 8 21.57 -2.29 -3.65
C THR A 8 20.67 -3.06 -2.68
N VAL A 9 19.42 -3.33 -3.06
CA VAL A 9 18.48 -4.11 -2.23
C VAL A 9 18.98 -5.54 -2.05
N MET A 10 19.43 -6.18 -3.13
CA MET A 10 19.95 -7.55 -3.06
C MET A 10 21.24 -7.68 -2.24
N LYS A 11 22.09 -6.64 -2.22
CA LYS A 11 23.26 -6.61 -1.33
C LYS A 11 22.89 -6.50 0.14
N ARG A 12 21.77 -5.80 0.46
CA ARG A 12 21.26 -5.65 1.84
C ARG A 12 20.46 -6.84 2.34
N ALA A 13 19.93 -7.68 1.44
CA ALA A 13 19.18 -8.88 1.80
C ALA A 13 20.16 -9.95 2.35
N ILE A 14 20.30 -10.03 3.66
CA ILE A 14 21.23 -10.94 4.36
C ILE A 14 20.93 -12.41 4.01
N TYR A 15 19.65 -12.75 3.85
CA TYR A 15 19.19 -14.12 3.55
C TYR A 15 19.07 -14.42 2.05
N ALA A 16 19.33 -13.46 1.17
CA ALA A 16 19.27 -13.72 -0.26
C ALA A 16 20.39 -14.69 -0.68
N PRO A 17 20.08 -15.78 -1.38
CA PRO A 17 21.07 -16.69 -1.90
C PRO A 17 22.14 -15.96 -2.69
N ASN A 18 23.42 -16.32 -2.50
CA ASN A 18 24.53 -15.63 -3.17
C ASN A 18 24.39 -15.62 -4.68
N ARG A 19 23.71 -16.62 -5.26
CA ARG A 19 23.42 -16.68 -6.69
C ARG A 19 22.53 -15.54 -7.21
N LEU A 20 21.60 -15.04 -6.38
CA LEU A 20 20.75 -13.87 -6.71
C LEU A 20 21.54 -12.56 -6.70
N LYS A 21 22.65 -12.50 -5.97
CA LYS A 21 23.51 -11.33 -5.86
C LYS A 21 24.36 -11.08 -7.12
N HIS A 22 24.46 -12.08 -8.01
CA HIS A 22 25.25 -11.97 -9.23
C HIS A 22 24.40 -11.55 -10.43
N ARG A 23 24.81 -10.48 -11.13
CA ARG A 23 24.18 -9.95 -12.36
C ARG A 23 23.99 -11.01 -13.46
N ARG A 24 24.83 -12.05 -13.50
CA ARG A 24 24.76 -13.13 -14.50
C ARG A 24 23.51 -14.00 -14.43
N ASN A 25 22.79 -13.96 -13.32
CA ASN A 25 21.62 -14.81 -13.07
C ASN A 25 20.28 -14.12 -13.33
N VAL A 26 20.31 -12.82 -13.67
CA VAL A 26 19.13 -12.11 -14.15
C VAL A 26 18.91 -12.52 -15.61
N GLN A 27 17.88 -13.34 -15.84
CA GLN A 27 17.57 -13.82 -17.20
C GLN A 27 16.91 -12.75 -18.04
N GLU A 28 16.06 -11.96 -17.44
CA GLU A 28 15.29 -10.96 -18.16
C GLU A 28 15.12 -9.70 -17.32
N PHE A 29 15.28 -8.57 -17.97
CA PHE A 29 15.02 -7.26 -17.38
C PHE A 29 14.24 -6.44 -18.40
N ARG A 30 12.92 -6.31 -18.19
CA ARG A 30 12.03 -5.64 -19.13
C ARG A 30 11.29 -4.50 -18.44
N GLY A 31 11.17 -3.38 -19.12
CA GLY A 31 10.26 -2.31 -18.78
C GLY A 31 8.86 -2.62 -19.32
N ILE A 32 7.85 -2.61 -18.47
CA ILE A 32 6.46 -2.86 -18.81
C ILE A 32 5.64 -1.73 -18.21
N TYR A 33 4.68 -1.22 -18.96
CA TYR A 33 3.62 -0.40 -18.41
C TYR A 33 2.52 -1.31 -17.87
N MET A 34 2.36 -1.29 -16.53
CA MET A 34 1.35 -2.07 -15.83
C MET A 34 0.11 -1.22 -15.58
N PRO A 35 -1.09 -1.75 -15.86
CA PRO A 35 -2.32 -1.05 -15.59
C PRO A 35 -2.66 -1.11 -14.10
N TYR A 36 -3.10 0.02 -13.56
CA TYR A 36 -3.65 0.14 -12.21
C TYR A 36 -4.95 0.91 -12.26
N TRP A 37 -5.88 0.51 -11.42
CA TRP A 37 -7.05 1.30 -11.09
C TRP A 37 -6.66 2.41 -10.13
N LEU A 38 -7.16 3.59 -10.39
CA LEU A 38 -7.10 4.76 -9.52
C LEU A 38 -8.53 5.05 -9.09
N CYS A 39 -8.85 4.70 -7.86
CA CYS A 39 -10.19 4.81 -7.32
C CYS A 39 -10.30 6.05 -6.42
N ASP A 40 -11.34 6.84 -6.66
CA ASP A 40 -11.72 7.92 -5.75
C ASP A 40 -12.79 7.38 -4.80
N VAL A 41 -12.60 7.62 -3.48
CA VAL A 41 -13.38 6.96 -2.43
C VAL A 41 -13.85 7.96 -1.41
N ASP A 42 -15.16 8.02 -1.19
CA ASP A 42 -15.75 8.67 -0.03
C ASP A 42 -15.89 7.65 1.11
N GLN A 43 -15.49 8.04 2.30
CA GLN A 43 -15.58 7.22 3.49
C GLN A 43 -16.23 8.00 4.63
N LYS A 44 -17.31 7.46 5.19
CA LYS A 44 -18.05 8.09 6.30
C LYS A 44 -18.37 7.07 7.38
N GLY A 45 -18.22 7.49 8.63
CA GLY A 45 -18.60 6.60 9.72
C GLY A 45 -18.33 7.17 11.09
N LYS A 46 -18.54 6.31 12.07
CA LYS A 46 -18.39 6.62 13.50
C LYS A 46 -17.64 5.47 14.15
N THR A 47 -16.76 5.83 15.07
CA THR A 47 -16.10 4.86 15.94
C THR A 47 -15.93 5.43 17.33
N ALA A 48 -15.49 4.62 18.26
CA ALA A 48 -15.18 5.06 19.62
C ALA A 48 -13.88 4.42 20.09
N VAL A 49 -13.12 5.18 20.87
CA VAL A 49 -11.93 4.69 21.57
C VAL A 49 -12.09 4.96 23.06
N ARG A 50 -11.44 4.15 23.90
CA ARG A 50 -11.40 4.36 25.34
C ARG A 50 -10.17 5.18 25.70
N ALA A 51 -10.36 6.26 26.46
CA ALA A 51 -9.29 7.03 27.06
C ALA A 51 -9.33 6.86 28.58
N THR A 52 -8.20 6.64 29.20
CA THR A 52 -8.10 6.43 30.66
C THR A 52 -7.21 7.50 31.26
N ASP A 53 -7.68 8.08 32.35
CA ASP A 53 -6.95 9.00 33.20
C ASP A 53 -6.91 8.42 34.63
N SER A 54 -5.77 8.52 35.31
CA SER A 54 -5.54 7.93 36.61
C SER A 54 -4.85 8.92 37.54
N TYR A 55 -5.30 9.00 38.76
CA TYR A 55 -4.66 9.80 39.79
C TYR A 55 -4.54 9.06 41.11
N SER A 56 -3.54 9.41 41.89
CA SER A 56 -3.29 8.84 43.21
C SER A 56 -4.13 9.53 44.27
N SER A 57 -4.88 8.75 45.06
CA SER A 57 -5.63 9.24 46.19
C SER A 57 -5.20 8.47 47.45
N GLY A 58 -4.19 8.97 48.13
CA GLY A 58 -3.57 8.30 49.27
C GLY A 58 -2.82 7.05 48.86
N VAL A 59 -3.27 5.87 49.31
CA VAL A 59 -2.70 4.56 48.98
C VAL A 59 -3.39 3.92 47.74
N ASP A 60 -4.50 4.50 47.29
CA ASP A 60 -5.31 3.99 46.19
C ASP A 60 -5.05 4.75 44.90
N THR A 61 -5.17 4.05 43.76
CA THR A 61 -5.17 4.66 42.42
C THR A 61 -6.60 4.65 41.89
N VAL A 62 -7.11 5.83 41.58
CA VAL A 62 -8.43 5.99 40.94
C VAL A 62 -8.25 6.18 39.44
N SER A 63 -8.91 5.33 38.65
CA SER A 63 -8.90 5.41 37.20
C SER A 63 -10.28 5.77 36.66
N HIS A 64 -10.30 6.77 35.79
CA HIS A 64 -11.50 7.16 35.04
C HIS A 64 -11.36 6.75 33.60
N THR A 65 -12.36 6.03 33.08
CA THR A 65 -12.38 5.63 31.67
C THR A 65 -13.48 6.40 30.94
N TYR A 66 -13.11 7.01 29.85
CA TYR A 66 -13.98 7.82 29.00
C TYR A 66 -14.14 7.14 27.65
N ASN A 67 -15.35 7.21 27.09
CA ASN A 67 -15.63 6.73 25.74
C ASN A 67 -15.61 7.94 24.79
N VAL A 68 -14.55 8.04 23.98
CA VAL A 68 -14.33 9.13 23.03
C VAL A 68 -14.91 8.73 21.69
N ARG A 69 -16.00 9.41 21.29
CA ARG A 69 -16.66 9.17 20.00
C ARG A 69 -15.98 9.97 18.90
N CYS A 70 -15.63 9.29 17.81
CA CYS A 70 -15.00 9.87 16.65
C CYS A 70 -15.92 9.78 15.44
N PHE A 71 -15.94 10.82 14.64
CA PHE A 71 -16.65 10.89 13.36
C PHE A 71 -15.63 11.11 12.27
N ALA A 72 -15.74 10.38 11.18
CA ALA A 72 -14.94 10.58 10.00
C ALA A 72 -15.84 10.86 8.79
N ASP A 73 -15.39 11.80 7.97
CA ASP A 73 -15.92 12.12 6.66
C ASP A 73 -14.70 12.45 5.80
N ASN A 74 -14.21 11.45 5.09
CA ASN A 74 -12.96 11.50 4.34
C ASN A 74 -13.24 11.33 2.86
N HIS A 75 -12.45 12.03 2.06
CA HIS A 75 -12.36 11.83 0.62
C HIS A 75 -10.92 11.46 0.25
N TYR A 76 -10.77 10.31 -0.41
CA TYR A 76 -9.47 9.83 -0.89
C TYR A 76 -9.46 9.82 -2.41
N GLU A 77 -8.42 10.39 -2.99
CA GLU A 77 -8.24 10.40 -4.43
C GLU A 77 -7.15 9.40 -4.83
N ASN A 78 -7.38 8.73 -5.96
CA ASN A 78 -6.39 7.87 -6.62
C ASN A 78 -5.88 6.72 -5.73
N ILE A 79 -6.75 6.07 -4.96
CA ILE A 79 -6.40 4.81 -4.29
C ILE A 79 -6.05 3.78 -5.36
N THR A 80 -4.81 3.28 -5.33
CA THR A 80 -4.24 2.46 -6.39
C THR A 80 -4.50 0.98 -6.13
N MET A 81 -5.16 0.30 -7.08
CA MET A 81 -5.37 -1.15 -7.08
C MET A 81 -4.85 -1.75 -8.38
N ASP A 82 -4.41 -3.00 -8.33
CA ASP A 82 -3.95 -3.71 -9.51
C ASP A 82 -5.10 -3.87 -10.53
N ALA A 83 -4.77 -3.81 -11.80
CA ALA A 83 -5.74 -4.02 -12.88
C ALA A 83 -5.34 -5.18 -13.81
N SER A 84 -4.30 -5.95 -13.46
CA SER A 84 -3.76 -7.03 -14.27
C SER A 84 -3.70 -8.35 -13.52
N SER A 85 -4.24 -9.41 -14.10
CA SER A 85 -4.12 -10.77 -13.58
C SER A 85 -2.74 -11.41 -13.82
N LEU A 86 -1.91 -10.82 -14.69
CA LEU A 86 -0.60 -11.35 -15.04
C LEU A 86 0.48 -11.04 -13.98
N PHE A 87 0.25 -10.01 -13.16
CA PHE A 87 1.23 -9.59 -12.18
C PHE A 87 0.81 -10.09 -10.79
N PRO A 88 1.69 -10.80 -10.04
CA PRO A 88 1.33 -11.29 -8.72
C PRO A 88 0.93 -10.15 -7.78
N ASP A 89 -0.25 -10.23 -7.16
CA ASP A 89 -0.83 -9.22 -6.29
C ASP A 89 0.13 -8.77 -5.18
N ASP A 90 0.87 -9.73 -4.61
CA ASP A 90 1.88 -9.47 -3.58
C ASP A 90 3.01 -8.57 -4.06
N LEU A 91 3.48 -8.75 -5.30
CA LEU A 91 4.50 -7.91 -5.90
C LEU A 91 3.93 -6.56 -6.29
N SER A 92 2.73 -6.54 -6.85
CA SER A 92 2.00 -5.33 -7.24
C SER A 92 1.83 -4.39 -6.04
N SER A 93 1.30 -4.90 -4.93
CA SER A 93 1.10 -4.10 -3.72
C SER A 93 2.40 -3.64 -3.07
N LYS A 94 3.46 -4.45 -3.13
CA LYS A 94 4.77 -4.09 -2.58
C LYS A 94 5.50 -3.03 -3.43
N VAL A 95 5.27 -3.00 -4.74
CA VAL A 95 5.83 -2.00 -5.67
C VAL A 95 5.11 -0.65 -5.55
N ALA A 96 3.82 -0.66 -5.26
CA ALA A 96 3.05 0.55 -4.97
C ALA A 96 3.63 1.30 -3.73
N PRO A 97 3.29 2.58 -3.48
CA PRO A 97 2.41 3.42 -4.30
C PRO A 97 3.08 3.99 -5.54
N PHE A 98 2.26 4.37 -6.50
CA PHE A 98 2.67 5.17 -7.65
C PHE A 98 2.19 6.61 -7.45
N ASP A 99 3.03 7.56 -7.82
CA ASP A 99 2.64 8.97 -7.79
C ASP A 99 1.74 9.28 -8.98
N SER A 100 0.48 9.62 -8.68
CA SER A 100 -0.50 10.00 -9.70
C SER A 100 -0.36 11.46 -10.14
N ALA A 101 0.39 12.29 -9.41
CA ALA A 101 0.58 13.72 -9.73
C ALA A 101 1.35 13.91 -11.04
N ASP A 102 2.25 12.99 -11.38
CA ASP A 102 3.04 13.03 -12.61
C ASP A 102 2.35 12.39 -13.82
N MET A 103 1.09 11.93 -13.68
CA MET A 103 0.36 11.30 -14.77
C MET A 103 0.13 12.26 -15.93
N LYS A 104 0.32 11.74 -17.13
CA LYS A 104 0.09 12.48 -18.39
C LYS A 104 -1.01 11.78 -19.20
N PRO A 105 -1.72 12.52 -20.04
CA PRO A 105 -2.65 11.92 -20.99
C PRO A 105 -1.94 10.83 -21.80
N PHE A 106 -2.64 9.73 -22.05
CA PHE A 106 -2.08 8.60 -22.79
C PHE A 106 -1.66 9.02 -24.19
N SER A 107 -0.46 8.59 -24.61
CA SER A 107 0.05 8.72 -25.97
C SER A 107 0.80 7.45 -26.36
N MET A 108 0.56 6.96 -27.58
CA MET A 108 1.27 5.79 -28.12
C MET A 108 2.80 5.96 -28.13
N GLY A 109 3.28 7.19 -28.16
CA GLY A 109 4.72 7.49 -28.10
C GLY A 109 5.38 7.01 -26.79
N TYR A 110 4.64 6.93 -25.69
CA TYR A 110 5.17 6.43 -24.42
C TYR A 110 5.43 4.92 -24.44
N LEU A 111 4.74 4.16 -25.28
CA LEU A 111 4.92 2.72 -25.43
C LEU A 111 6.11 2.34 -26.30
N SER A 112 6.78 3.31 -26.92
CA SER A 112 7.93 3.03 -27.78
C SER A 112 9.08 2.42 -27.00
N GLY A 113 9.39 1.14 -27.27
CA GLY A 113 10.44 0.38 -26.61
C GLY A 113 10.04 -0.26 -25.26
N PHE A 114 8.76 -0.19 -24.89
CA PHE A 114 8.19 -0.81 -23.69
C PHE A 114 7.04 -1.74 -24.08
N TYR A 115 6.82 -2.75 -23.26
CA TYR A 115 5.58 -3.52 -23.30
C TYR A 115 4.53 -2.78 -22.49
N ALA A 116 3.26 -3.01 -22.82
CA ALA A 116 2.13 -2.55 -22.02
C ALA A 116 1.21 -3.73 -21.80
N ASP A 117 0.72 -3.86 -20.59
CA ASP A 117 -0.33 -4.79 -20.27
C ASP A 117 -1.69 -4.09 -20.27
N LEU A 118 -2.76 -4.86 -20.46
CA LEU A 118 -4.13 -4.36 -20.52
C LEU A 118 -4.85 -4.67 -19.21
N PRO A 119 -5.75 -3.78 -18.75
CA PRO A 119 -6.57 -4.06 -17.59
C PRO A 119 -7.54 -5.20 -17.91
N ASP A 120 -7.46 -6.30 -17.18
CA ASP A 120 -8.32 -7.48 -17.31
C ASP A 120 -9.03 -7.84 -15.99
N VAL A 121 -8.76 -7.11 -14.91
CA VAL A 121 -9.40 -7.27 -13.60
C VAL A 121 -10.29 -6.07 -13.32
N ASP A 122 -11.55 -6.31 -12.95
CA ASP A 122 -12.50 -5.26 -12.58
C ASP A 122 -12.19 -4.67 -11.20
N TYR A 123 -12.29 -3.35 -11.05
CA TYR A 123 -12.03 -2.68 -9.77
C TYR A 123 -12.99 -3.08 -8.65
N GLY A 124 -14.18 -3.57 -8.98
CA GLY A 124 -15.19 -4.00 -8.01
C GLY A 124 -14.72 -5.15 -7.13
N VAL A 125 -13.79 -5.99 -7.61
CA VAL A 125 -13.21 -7.09 -6.82
C VAL A 125 -12.37 -6.60 -5.64
N TYR A 126 -11.91 -5.35 -5.70
CA TYR A 126 -11.06 -4.75 -4.67
C TYR A 126 -11.82 -3.96 -3.60
N ARG A 127 -13.16 -4.03 -3.57
CA ARG A 127 -13.97 -3.26 -2.61
C ARG A 127 -13.51 -3.46 -1.17
N ASP A 128 -13.32 -4.70 -0.74
CA ASP A 128 -12.91 -5.01 0.64
C ASP A 128 -11.48 -4.56 0.93
N LYS A 129 -10.58 -4.70 -0.05
CA LYS A 129 -9.21 -4.22 0.05
C LYS A 129 -9.15 -2.69 0.11
N ILE A 130 -9.98 -2.01 -0.67
CA ILE A 130 -10.12 -0.54 -0.61
C ILE A 130 -10.65 -0.12 0.76
N ALA A 131 -11.66 -0.82 1.31
CA ALA A 131 -12.16 -0.56 2.65
C ALA A 131 -11.06 -0.72 3.71
N GLN A 132 -10.26 -1.77 3.61
CA GLN A 132 -9.13 -1.98 4.51
C GLN A 132 -8.10 -0.84 4.41
N VAL A 133 -7.62 -0.52 3.21
CA VAL A 133 -6.62 0.53 2.99
C VAL A 133 -7.12 1.89 3.49
N THR A 134 -8.36 2.27 3.14
CA THR A 134 -8.93 3.54 3.59
C THR A 134 -9.24 3.52 5.09
N GLY A 135 -9.58 2.37 5.66
CA GLY A 135 -9.73 2.15 7.10
C GLY A 135 -8.42 2.39 7.85
N ASP A 136 -7.31 1.82 7.37
CA ASP A 136 -5.98 2.01 7.96
C ASP A 136 -5.55 3.49 7.88
N MET A 137 -5.77 4.15 6.75
CA MET A 137 -5.48 5.58 6.58
C MET A 137 -6.32 6.44 7.53
N ALA A 138 -7.61 6.14 7.69
CA ALA A 138 -8.49 6.83 8.63
C ALA A 138 -8.05 6.61 10.07
N TYR A 139 -7.64 5.38 10.41
CA TYR A 139 -7.12 5.04 11.73
C TYR A 139 -5.89 5.88 12.07
N ASP A 140 -4.90 5.94 11.20
CA ASP A 140 -3.66 6.70 11.44
C ASP A 140 -3.95 8.19 11.69
N VAL A 141 -4.80 8.79 10.86
CA VAL A 141 -5.19 10.21 11.00
C VAL A 141 -5.98 10.41 12.30
N MET A 142 -6.93 9.54 12.59
CA MET A 142 -7.76 9.61 13.79
C MET A 142 -6.90 9.50 15.04
N MET A 143 -6.05 8.47 15.15
CA MET A 143 -5.21 8.25 16.32
C MET A 143 -4.19 9.37 16.51
N SER A 144 -3.65 9.92 15.45
CA SER A 144 -2.77 11.10 15.52
C SER A 144 -3.49 12.31 16.13
N LYS A 145 -4.73 12.59 15.68
CA LYS A 145 -5.55 13.69 16.22
C LYS A 145 -5.94 13.44 17.68
N ILE A 146 -6.36 12.23 18.01
CA ILE A 146 -6.76 11.86 19.38
C ILE A 146 -5.56 12.03 20.32
N LYS A 147 -4.41 11.48 20.00
CA LYS A 147 -3.18 11.62 20.80
C LYS A 147 -2.78 13.08 20.99
N HIS A 148 -2.98 13.91 20.00
CA HIS A 148 -2.69 15.35 20.10
C HIS A 148 -3.67 16.07 21.02
N HIS A 149 -4.97 15.76 20.92
CA HIS A 149 -6.03 16.45 21.72
C HIS A 149 -6.16 15.90 23.12
N LEU A 150 -5.88 14.61 23.33
CA LEU A 150 -5.99 13.91 24.60
C LEU A 150 -4.63 13.60 25.22
N CYS A 151 -3.63 14.45 25.00
CA CYS A 151 -2.26 14.28 25.51
C CYS A 151 -2.16 14.25 27.04
N THR A 152 -3.21 14.63 27.76
CA THR A 152 -3.29 14.60 29.22
C THR A 152 -3.76 13.25 29.79
N TYR A 153 -4.28 12.35 28.94
CA TYR A 153 -4.70 11.02 29.35
C TYR A 153 -3.52 10.05 29.44
N ASP A 154 -3.55 9.17 30.42
CA ASP A 154 -2.48 8.18 30.66
C ASP A 154 -2.44 7.10 29.58
N ALA A 155 -3.62 6.71 29.09
CA ALA A 155 -3.75 5.69 28.06
C ALA A 155 -4.91 5.98 27.10
N ILE A 156 -4.68 5.68 25.82
CA ILE A 156 -5.68 5.72 24.75
C ILE A 156 -5.70 4.33 24.12
N GLY A 157 -6.86 3.67 24.21
CA GLY A 157 -7.08 2.33 23.65
C GLY A 157 -7.32 2.38 22.13
N GLU A 158 -7.32 1.19 21.55
CA GLU A 158 -7.69 0.98 20.15
C GLU A 158 -9.21 1.06 19.97
N PRO A 159 -9.71 1.32 18.75
CA PRO A 159 -11.13 1.13 18.41
C PRO A 159 -11.57 -0.30 18.72
N GLU A 160 -12.80 -0.47 19.15
CA GLU A 160 -13.36 -1.82 19.46
C GLU A 160 -13.50 -2.68 18.20
N GLU A 161 -13.76 -2.06 17.06
CA GLU A 161 -13.88 -2.70 15.75
C GLU A 161 -12.98 -2.01 14.73
N PRO A 162 -12.46 -2.74 13.73
CA PRO A 162 -11.66 -2.15 12.65
C PRO A 162 -12.46 -1.06 11.91
N LEU A 163 -11.80 0.02 11.53
CA LEU A 163 -12.45 1.12 10.81
C LEU A 163 -12.94 0.70 9.42
N SER A 164 -12.35 -0.32 8.84
CA SER A 164 -12.82 -0.92 7.58
C SER A 164 -14.22 -1.54 7.68
N GLU A 165 -14.66 -1.90 8.91
CA GLU A 165 -15.97 -2.50 9.17
C GLU A 165 -17.01 -1.49 9.67
N THR A 166 -16.55 -0.44 10.36
CA THR A 166 -17.42 0.57 10.98
C THR A 166 -17.69 1.78 10.09
N MET A 167 -16.92 1.91 8.99
CA MET A 167 -17.07 3.03 8.07
C MET A 167 -17.61 2.57 6.73
N ASP A 168 -18.65 3.24 6.26
CA ASP A 168 -19.16 3.04 4.90
C ASP A 168 -18.21 3.64 3.88
N ILE A 169 -17.91 2.87 2.84
CA ILE A 169 -17.16 3.34 1.69
C ILE A 169 -18.02 3.40 0.44
N LYS A 170 -17.81 4.44 -0.35
CA LYS A 170 -18.40 4.61 -1.67
C LYS A 170 -17.30 4.95 -2.67
N ILE A 171 -17.09 4.07 -3.65
CA ILE A 171 -16.22 4.37 -4.79
C ILE A 171 -16.99 5.35 -5.69
N THR A 172 -16.49 6.58 -5.79
CA THR A 172 -17.14 7.67 -6.52
C THR A 172 -16.61 7.83 -7.95
N GLY A 173 -15.41 7.30 -8.19
CA GLY A 173 -14.77 7.29 -9.50
C GLY A 173 -13.74 6.18 -9.59
N ALA A 174 -13.55 5.67 -10.80
CA ALA A 174 -12.45 4.75 -11.12
C ALA A 174 -11.92 5.06 -12.51
N LYS A 175 -10.63 5.21 -12.63
CA LYS A 175 -9.91 5.43 -13.90
C LYS A 175 -8.70 4.53 -13.98
N THR A 176 -8.29 4.13 -15.17
CA THR A 176 -7.11 3.31 -15.38
C THR A 176 -5.89 4.19 -15.65
N GLY A 177 -4.78 3.88 -14.99
CA GLY A 177 -3.47 4.46 -15.23
C GLY A 177 -2.45 3.41 -15.60
N LEU A 178 -1.53 3.75 -16.51
CA LEU A 178 -0.39 2.90 -16.87
C LEU A 178 0.85 3.41 -16.15
N PHE A 179 1.47 2.55 -15.34
CA PHE A 179 2.65 2.90 -14.56
C PHE A 179 3.86 2.08 -14.99
N PRO A 180 5.05 2.70 -15.08
CA PRO A 180 6.25 2.01 -15.50
C PRO A 180 6.76 1.08 -14.39
N VAL A 181 6.84 -0.20 -14.69
CA VAL A 181 7.40 -1.23 -13.81
C VAL A 181 8.52 -1.96 -14.55
N TRP A 182 9.64 -2.14 -13.89
CA TRP A 182 10.72 -2.98 -14.40
C TRP A 182 10.61 -4.35 -13.76
N LEU A 183 10.35 -5.36 -14.59
CA LEU A 183 10.29 -6.75 -14.15
C LEU A 183 11.63 -7.44 -14.35
N LEU A 184 12.02 -8.20 -13.35
CA LEU A 184 13.16 -9.10 -13.40
C LEU A 184 12.66 -10.52 -13.16
N SER A 185 13.02 -11.44 -14.03
CA SER A 185 12.85 -12.86 -13.77
C SER A 185 14.18 -13.50 -13.46
N TYR A 186 14.18 -14.37 -12.47
CA TYR A 186 15.31 -15.15 -12.05
C TYR A 186 14.95 -16.63 -12.04
N LYS A 187 15.76 -17.47 -12.64
CA LYS A 187 15.57 -18.92 -12.68
C LYS A 187 16.63 -19.64 -11.89
N ASN A 188 16.23 -20.47 -10.94
CA ASN A 188 17.11 -21.38 -10.22
C ASN A 188 16.59 -22.81 -10.36
N GLY A 189 17.17 -23.59 -11.28
CA GLY A 189 16.67 -24.91 -11.62
C GLY A 189 15.24 -24.84 -12.20
N LYS A 190 14.28 -25.43 -11.48
CA LYS A 190 12.84 -25.39 -11.85
C LYS A 190 12.06 -24.23 -11.22
N ARG A 191 12.67 -23.46 -10.30
CA ARG A 191 12.00 -22.35 -9.60
C ARG A 191 12.28 -21.05 -10.32
N ILE A 192 11.24 -20.25 -10.49
CA ILE A 192 11.32 -18.89 -11.05
C ILE A 192 10.95 -17.94 -9.92
N ALA A 193 11.80 -16.95 -9.70
CA ALA A 193 11.54 -15.84 -8.79
C ALA A 193 11.35 -14.56 -9.61
N TYR A 194 10.52 -13.69 -9.12
CA TYR A 194 10.26 -12.40 -9.75
C TYR A 194 10.69 -11.26 -8.81
N ALA A 195 11.20 -10.22 -9.40
CA ALA A 195 11.39 -8.96 -8.71
C ALA A 195 10.86 -7.84 -9.60
N ALA A 196 10.31 -6.83 -8.96
CA ALA A 196 9.78 -5.67 -9.64
C ALA A 196 10.38 -4.38 -9.08
N VAL A 197 10.57 -3.41 -9.95
CA VAL A 197 11.06 -2.08 -9.56
C VAL A 197 10.07 -1.05 -10.09
N ASN A 198 9.55 -0.22 -9.21
CA ASN A 198 8.76 0.93 -9.57
C ASN A 198 9.62 1.89 -10.43
N GLY A 199 9.19 2.15 -11.65
CA GLY A 199 9.94 2.99 -12.59
C GLY A 199 9.99 4.46 -12.19
N SER A 200 9.02 4.93 -11.41
CA SER A 200 8.91 6.32 -10.94
C SER A 200 9.73 6.52 -9.66
N THR A 201 9.53 5.69 -8.65
CA THR A 201 10.11 5.86 -7.31
C THR A 201 11.42 5.09 -7.10
N GLY A 202 11.68 4.07 -7.91
CA GLY A 202 12.80 3.15 -7.74
C GLY A 202 12.59 2.15 -6.58
N LYS A 203 11.39 2.07 -5.98
CA LYS A 203 11.06 1.08 -4.94
C LYS A 203 11.15 -0.32 -5.52
N VAL A 204 11.77 -1.21 -4.78
CA VAL A 204 12.01 -2.61 -5.20
C VAL A 204 11.18 -3.55 -4.35
N ALA A 205 10.49 -4.45 -5.00
CA ALA A 205 9.85 -5.61 -4.40
C ALA A 205 10.43 -6.88 -5.01
N ALA A 206 10.67 -7.91 -4.21
CA ALA A 206 11.17 -9.18 -4.69
C ALA A 206 10.49 -10.33 -3.93
N ASP A 207 10.11 -11.36 -4.68
CA ASP A 207 9.76 -12.66 -4.15
C ASP A 207 11.03 -13.52 -4.19
N ILE A 208 11.60 -13.77 -3.01
CA ILE A 208 12.82 -14.53 -2.86
C ILE A 208 12.45 -15.90 -2.31
N PRO A 209 12.47 -16.97 -3.11
CA PRO A 209 12.24 -18.31 -2.61
C PRO A 209 13.34 -18.66 -1.61
N LEU A 210 12.94 -18.93 -0.38
CA LEU A 210 13.78 -19.47 0.70
C LEU A 210 14.16 -20.92 0.41
#